data_6c891262e66922412121ac118238ca16
#
_entry.id   6c891262e66922412121ac118238ca16
#
_cell.length_a   1.000
_cell.length_b   1.000
_cell.length_c   1.000
_cell.angle_alpha   90.00
_cell.angle_beta   90.00
_cell.angle_gamma   90.00
#
_symmetry.space_group_name_H-M   'P 1'
#
loop_
_entity.id
_entity.type
_entity.pdbx_description
1 polymer ?
#
loop_
_entity_poly.entity_id
_entity_poly.type
_entity_poly.pdbx_seq_one_letter_code
_entity_poly.pdbx_strand_id
1 'polypeptide(L)'
;MRIQRIIIITIILFINFVWVRFSFAAPINNKFGIHLAVPTDEDLEAAGQLANSSGGDWGYVTLVIQENDRNTEKWQGIFDRLRRLHLIPIIRLATGPQGDMWRKPEKVDAESWASFLDGLNWVVKNRYIILFNEPNHAKEWGGAVSPVDYAQTAGLFAKTLKKQNADFFVMLAGFDAAAPSWLPYFEDESIFLKEMIEREPSIFDAIGGWVSHSYPNPGFSGTPYETGRNSIRSYEWEL
;
A
#
# COMPACT_ATOMS: atom_id res chain seq x y z
N MET A 1 51.30 7.27 -44.17
CA MET A 1 49.97 6.73 -44.44
C MET A 1 49.45 5.71 -43.39
N ARG A 2 50.24 4.77 -42.87
CA ARG A 2 49.75 3.78 -41.85
C ARG A 2 49.40 4.42 -40.50
N ILE A 3 50.19 5.35 -39.98
CA ILE A 3 50.00 6.00 -38.69
C ILE A 3 48.70 6.87 -38.67
N GLN A 4 48.42 7.62 -39.74
CA GLN A 4 47.20 8.42 -39.84
C GLN A 4 45.95 7.55 -39.87
N ARG A 5 45.97 6.36 -40.49
CA ARG A 5 44.83 5.44 -40.49
C ARG A 5 44.55 4.84 -39.10
N ILE A 6 45.58 4.56 -38.31
CA ILE A 6 45.47 4.05 -36.95
C ILE A 6 44.85 5.12 -36.04
N ILE A 7 45.27 6.38 -36.14
CA ILE A 7 44.74 7.48 -35.35
C ILE A 7 43.24 7.73 -35.66
N ILE A 8 42.85 7.68 -36.95
CA ILE A 8 41.44 7.85 -37.35
C ILE A 8 40.56 6.70 -36.83
N ILE A 9 41.01 5.45 -36.89
CA ILE A 9 40.29 4.30 -36.37
C ILE A 9 40.14 4.39 -34.85
N THR A 10 41.16 4.82 -34.13
CA THR A 10 41.11 5.00 -32.66
C THR A 10 40.14 6.12 -32.27
N ILE A 11 40.10 7.23 -33.01
CA ILE A 11 39.18 8.32 -32.77
C ILE A 11 37.73 7.88 -33.05
N ILE A 12 37.45 7.13 -34.10
CA ILE A 12 36.13 6.60 -34.42
C ILE A 12 35.65 5.60 -33.35
N LEU A 13 36.54 4.74 -32.85
CA LEU A 13 36.22 3.84 -31.73
C LEU A 13 35.93 4.60 -30.43
N PHE A 14 36.68 5.68 -30.14
CA PHE A 14 36.46 6.50 -28.96
C PHE A 14 35.16 7.30 -29.04
N ILE A 15 34.77 7.82 -30.21
CA ILE A 15 33.51 8.51 -30.43
C ILE A 15 32.34 7.55 -30.27
N ASN A 16 32.41 6.29 -30.67
CA ASN A 16 31.37 5.31 -30.44
C ASN A 16 31.27 4.86 -28.97
N PHE A 17 32.36 4.96 -28.19
CA PHE A 17 32.34 4.63 -26.77
C PHE A 17 31.74 5.76 -25.91
N VAL A 18 31.80 7.02 -26.34
CA VAL A 18 31.23 8.19 -25.66
C VAL A 18 29.71 8.27 -25.87
N TRP A 19 29.13 7.53 -26.81
CA TRP A 19 27.67 7.43 -27.03
C TRP A 19 27.00 6.27 -26.29
N VAL A 20 27.62 5.67 -25.27
CA VAL A 20 26.91 4.91 -24.27
C VAL A 20 26.03 5.93 -23.53
N ARG A 21 24.82 6.11 -24.01
CA ARG A 21 23.79 6.81 -23.26
C ARG A 21 23.63 6.03 -21.96
N PHE A 22 24.11 6.58 -20.85
CA PHE A 22 23.58 6.23 -19.55
C PHE A 22 22.10 6.64 -19.63
N SER A 23 21.27 5.71 -20.02
CA SER A 23 19.83 5.84 -19.77
C SER A 23 19.70 5.76 -18.27
N PHE A 24 19.78 6.91 -17.60
CA PHE A 24 19.19 7.00 -16.28
C PHE A 24 17.73 6.66 -16.49
N ALA A 25 17.29 5.52 -15.97
CA ALA A 25 15.89 5.24 -15.89
C ALA A 25 15.26 6.49 -15.27
N ALA A 26 14.32 7.12 -15.95
CA ALA A 26 13.58 8.23 -15.38
C ALA A 26 13.08 7.76 -14.01
N PRO A 27 13.18 8.60 -12.95
CA PRO A 27 12.70 8.18 -11.66
C PRO A 27 11.25 7.71 -11.83
N ILE A 28 10.94 6.53 -11.29
CA ILE A 28 9.59 5.97 -11.28
C ILE A 28 8.71 7.01 -10.58
N ASN A 29 7.94 7.76 -11.35
CA ASN A 29 7.11 8.85 -10.85
C ASN A 29 5.64 8.68 -11.23
N ASN A 30 5.23 7.44 -11.47
CA ASN A 30 3.82 7.13 -11.66
C ASN A 30 3.14 7.10 -10.28
N LYS A 31 2.12 7.95 -10.10
CA LYS A 31 1.33 8.04 -8.85
C LYS A 31 -0.04 7.40 -9.00
N PHE A 32 -0.35 6.84 -10.17
CA PHE A 32 -1.62 6.19 -10.39
C PHE A 32 -1.61 4.77 -9.84
N GLY A 33 -2.74 4.37 -9.30
CA GLY A 33 -2.94 3.04 -8.79
C GLY A 33 -4.40 2.62 -8.87
N ILE A 34 -4.64 1.33 -8.70
CA ILE A 34 -5.98 0.75 -8.68
C ILE A 34 -6.06 -0.28 -7.55
N HIS A 35 -7.24 -0.42 -6.97
CA HIS A 35 -7.51 -1.46 -5.98
C HIS A 35 -8.22 -2.64 -6.65
N LEU A 36 -7.71 -3.85 -6.44
CA LEU A 36 -8.33 -5.10 -6.87
C LEU A 36 -8.73 -5.91 -5.63
N ALA A 37 -10.02 -6.21 -5.50
CA ALA A 37 -10.54 -7.05 -4.43
C ALA A 37 -10.09 -8.52 -4.59
N VAL A 38 -10.09 -9.01 -5.82
CA VAL A 38 -9.63 -10.36 -6.21
C VAL A 38 -8.69 -10.21 -7.40
N PRO A 39 -7.41 -10.61 -7.30
CA PRO A 39 -6.45 -10.46 -8.38
C PRO A 39 -6.58 -11.60 -9.41
N THR A 40 -7.61 -11.57 -10.27
CA THR A 40 -7.68 -12.47 -11.43
C THR A 40 -6.63 -12.07 -12.46
N ASP A 41 -6.29 -12.98 -13.38
CA ASP A 41 -5.33 -12.68 -14.44
C ASP A 41 -5.79 -11.54 -15.33
N GLU A 42 -7.09 -11.50 -15.66
CA GLU A 42 -7.70 -10.45 -16.48
C GLU A 42 -7.69 -9.10 -15.75
N ASP A 43 -8.00 -9.08 -14.45
CA ASP A 43 -8.00 -7.84 -13.66
C ASP A 43 -6.58 -7.28 -13.50
N LEU A 44 -5.57 -8.14 -13.35
CA LEU A 44 -4.16 -7.71 -13.28
C LEU A 44 -3.69 -7.10 -14.59
N GLU A 45 -4.04 -7.69 -15.74
CA GLU A 45 -3.75 -7.12 -17.07
C GLU A 45 -4.45 -5.76 -17.25
N ALA A 46 -5.73 -5.68 -16.92
CA ALA A 46 -6.49 -4.43 -16.99
C ALA A 46 -5.91 -3.35 -16.06
N ALA A 47 -5.49 -3.73 -14.85
CA ALA A 47 -4.84 -2.82 -13.91
C ALA A 47 -3.52 -2.28 -14.47
N GLY A 48 -2.71 -3.13 -15.11
CA GLY A 48 -1.48 -2.69 -15.78
C GLY A 48 -1.73 -1.68 -16.90
N GLN A 49 -2.73 -1.94 -17.73
CA GLN A 49 -3.12 -1.04 -18.80
C GLN A 49 -3.65 0.31 -18.27
N LEU A 50 -4.46 0.29 -17.20
CA LEU A 50 -5.04 1.50 -16.62
C LEU A 50 -3.98 2.32 -15.86
N ALA A 51 -3.26 1.70 -14.93
CA ALA A 51 -2.31 2.40 -14.08
C ALA A 51 -1.10 2.93 -14.85
N ASN A 52 -0.68 2.24 -15.92
CA ASN A 52 0.43 2.64 -16.77
C ASN A 52 0.00 3.32 -18.08
N SER A 53 -1.27 3.78 -18.15
CA SER A 53 -1.77 4.50 -19.32
C SER A 53 -1.04 5.83 -19.54
N SER A 54 -1.20 6.40 -20.73
CA SER A 54 -0.68 7.74 -21.08
C SER A 54 0.85 7.89 -20.93
N GLY A 55 1.60 6.80 -21.11
CA GLY A 55 3.07 6.79 -21.01
C GLY A 55 3.58 6.66 -19.57
N GLY A 56 2.71 6.36 -18.60
CA GLY A 56 3.11 5.98 -17.25
C GLY A 56 3.78 4.62 -17.22
N ASP A 57 4.60 4.38 -16.19
CA ASP A 57 5.25 3.11 -15.93
C ASP A 57 5.38 2.91 -14.41
N TRP A 58 5.34 1.65 -13.98
CA TRP A 58 5.41 1.29 -12.55
C TRP A 58 4.28 1.92 -11.70
N GLY A 59 3.04 1.80 -12.17
CA GLY A 59 1.85 2.14 -11.38
C GLY A 59 1.67 1.21 -10.19
N TYR A 60 0.72 1.55 -9.33
CA TYR A 60 0.47 0.80 -8.10
C TYR A 60 -0.78 -0.07 -8.22
N VAL A 61 -0.79 -1.19 -7.50
CA VAL A 61 -1.98 -2.00 -7.30
C VAL A 61 -2.13 -2.34 -5.83
N THR A 62 -3.28 -2.00 -5.25
CA THR A 62 -3.62 -2.43 -3.88
C THR A 62 -4.33 -3.77 -3.94
N LEU A 63 -3.80 -4.74 -3.22
CA LEU A 63 -4.33 -6.09 -3.11
C LEU A 63 -4.62 -6.43 -1.64
N VAL A 64 -5.66 -7.23 -1.41
CA VAL A 64 -6.02 -7.70 -0.08
C VAL A 64 -5.56 -9.14 0.12
N ILE A 65 -4.76 -9.39 1.16
CA ILE A 65 -4.42 -10.73 1.58
C ILE A 65 -5.19 -11.05 2.87
N GLN A 66 -6.05 -12.05 2.82
CA GLN A 66 -6.73 -12.55 4.01
C GLN A 66 -5.84 -13.54 4.77
N GLU A 67 -6.02 -13.63 6.07
CA GLU A 67 -5.22 -14.51 6.93
C GLU A 67 -5.23 -15.99 6.53
N ASN A 68 -6.37 -16.46 5.98
CA ASN A 68 -6.55 -17.84 5.50
C ASN A 68 -6.07 -18.05 4.06
N ASP A 69 -5.62 -16.99 3.37
CA ASP A 69 -5.16 -17.02 1.99
C ASP A 69 -3.63 -16.78 1.87
N ARG A 70 -2.88 -17.04 2.94
CA ARG A 70 -1.42 -16.89 2.96
C ARG A 70 -0.69 -18.07 2.29
N ASN A 71 -1.04 -18.38 1.04
CA ASN A 71 -0.36 -19.37 0.22
C ASN A 71 0.81 -18.72 -0.53
N THR A 72 2.03 -19.12 -0.17
CA THR A 72 3.26 -18.52 -0.74
C THR A 72 3.37 -18.73 -2.24
N GLU A 73 3.04 -19.91 -2.77
CA GLU A 73 3.13 -20.21 -4.20
C GLU A 73 2.15 -19.34 -5.01
N LYS A 74 0.90 -19.25 -4.56
CA LYS A 74 -0.13 -18.38 -5.15
C LYS A 74 0.34 -16.92 -5.21
N TRP A 75 0.75 -16.38 -4.06
CA TRP A 75 1.11 -14.97 -3.96
C TRP A 75 2.42 -14.65 -4.67
N GLN A 76 3.37 -15.58 -4.70
CA GLN A 76 4.59 -15.43 -5.49
C GLN A 76 4.26 -15.37 -6.99
N GLY A 77 3.35 -16.22 -7.47
CA GLY A 77 2.89 -16.18 -8.86
C GLY A 77 2.25 -14.82 -9.24
N ILE A 78 1.44 -14.26 -8.33
CA ILE A 78 0.86 -12.90 -8.48
C ILE A 78 1.98 -11.85 -8.53
N PHE A 79 2.94 -11.86 -7.60
CA PHE A 79 4.04 -10.89 -7.55
C PHE A 79 4.92 -10.97 -8.80
N ASP A 80 5.19 -12.17 -9.31
CA ASP A 80 5.95 -12.35 -10.55
C ASP A 80 5.18 -11.81 -11.76
N ARG A 81 3.84 -11.90 -11.76
CA ARG A 81 3.00 -11.27 -12.77
C ARG A 81 3.00 -9.75 -12.65
N LEU A 82 2.85 -9.20 -11.45
CA LEU A 82 2.94 -7.75 -11.21
C LEU A 82 4.26 -7.18 -11.72
N ARG A 83 5.38 -7.89 -11.51
CA ARG A 83 6.70 -7.48 -12.03
C ARG A 83 6.71 -7.40 -13.56
N ARG A 84 6.08 -8.35 -14.25
CA ARG A 84 5.97 -8.32 -15.72
C ARG A 84 5.07 -7.20 -16.23
N LEU A 85 4.05 -6.84 -15.46
CA LEU A 85 3.09 -5.78 -15.77
C LEU A 85 3.56 -4.39 -15.31
N HIS A 86 4.73 -4.30 -14.70
CA HIS A 86 5.25 -3.08 -14.09
C HIS A 86 4.27 -2.46 -13.08
N LEU A 87 3.72 -3.29 -12.20
CA LEU A 87 2.85 -2.89 -11.12
C LEU A 87 3.53 -3.10 -9.77
N ILE A 88 3.47 -2.09 -8.92
CA ILE A 88 4.02 -2.12 -7.56
C ILE A 88 2.90 -2.52 -6.59
N PRO A 89 3.04 -3.64 -5.86
CA PRO A 89 2.02 -4.05 -4.90
C PRO A 89 2.01 -3.18 -3.65
N ILE A 90 0.81 -2.79 -3.24
CA ILE A 90 0.49 -2.32 -1.90
C ILE A 90 -0.40 -3.40 -1.28
N ILE A 91 0.04 -4.05 -0.23
CA ILE A 91 -0.68 -5.17 0.37
C ILE A 91 -1.44 -4.71 1.60
N ARG A 92 -2.77 -4.82 1.58
CA ARG A 92 -3.61 -4.64 2.75
C ARG A 92 -3.84 -5.97 3.43
N LEU A 93 -3.48 -6.05 4.72
CA LEU A 93 -3.74 -7.23 5.54
C LEU A 93 -5.21 -7.26 5.93
N ALA A 94 -5.82 -8.43 5.87
CA ALA A 94 -7.20 -8.64 6.31
C ALA A 94 -7.31 -9.94 7.10
N THR A 95 -8.28 -9.96 8.00
CA THR A 95 -8.70 -11.17 8.71
C THR A 95 -9.74 -11.93 7.88
N GLY A 96 -10.56 -12.73 8.51
CA GLY A 96 -11.69 -13.40 7.90
C GLY A 96 -13.05 -12.86 8.37
N PRO A 97 -14.13 -13.13 7.62
CA PRO A 97 -15.48 -12.75 8.03
C PRO A 97 -15.92 -13.56 9.26
N GLN A 98 -16.67 -12.88 10.14
CA GLN A 98 -17.33 -13.47 11.31
C GLN A 98 -18.76 -12.95 11.39
N GLY A 99 -19.72 -13.68 10.83
CA GLY A 99 -21.07 -13.19 10.63
C GLY A 99 -21.10 -12.04 9.62
N ASP A 100 -21.63 -10.88 10.03
CA ASP A 100 -21.73 -9.65 9.22
C ASP A 100 -20.60 -8.65 9.48
N MET A 101 -19.54 -9.07 10.16
CA MET A 101 -18.37 -8.26 10.52
C MET A 101 -17.06 -8.97 10.17
N TRP A 102 -15.97 -8.24 10.19
CA TRP A 102 -14.62 -8.80 10.12
C TRP A 102 -14.11 -9.15 11.51
N ARG A 103 -13.47 -10.30 11.62
CA ARG A 103 -12.82 -10.71 12.86
C ARG A 103 -11.68 -9.73 13.16
N LYS A 104 -11.51 -9.39 14.41
CA LYS A 104 -10.39 -8.57 14.85
C LYS A 104 -9.08 -9.33 14.69
N PRO A 105 -7.98 -8.68 14.22
CA PRO A 105 -6.67 -9.32 14.14
C PRO A 105 -6.17 -9.72 15.54
N GLU A 106 -5.52 -10.88 15.62
CA GLU A 106 -4.89 -11.32 16.84
C GLU A 106 -3.42 -10.90 16.87
N LYS A 107 -2.97 -10.38 18.01
CA LYS A 107 -1.59 -9.91 18.18
C LYS A 107 -0.56 -11.04 17.97
N VAL A 108 -0.91 -12.28 18.29
CA VAL A 108 -0.07 -13.47 18.10
C VAL A 108 0.23 -13.75 16.62
N ASP A 109 -0.60 -13.28 15.71
CA ASP A 109 -0.41 -13.50 14.26
C ASP A 109 0.69 -12.62 13.63
N ALA A 110 1.17 -11.59 14.32
CA ALA A 110 2.12 -10.63 13.76
C ALA A 110 3.40 -11.29 13.22
N GLU A 111 3.97 -12.26 13.94
CA GLU A 111 5.19 -12.95 13.50
C GLU A 111 4.95 -13.86 12.29
N SER A 112 3.80 -14.56 12.25
CA SER A 112 3.45 -15.40 11.12
C SER A 112 3.17 -14.59 9.85
N TRP A 113 2.56 -13.41 9.98
CA TRP A 113 2.40 -12.46 8.89
C TRP A 113 3.75 -11.93 8.38
N ALA A 114 4.62 -11.50 9.30
CA ALA A 114 5.92 -10.98 8.93
C ALA A 114 6.76 -12.04 8.20
N SER A 115 6.76 -13.28 8.67
CA SER A 115 7.49 -14.39 8.04
C SER A 115 6.94 -14.71 6.65
N PHE A 116 5.62 -14.77 6.49
CA PHE A 116 4.98 -15.00 5.19
C PHE A 116 5.33 -13.91 4.18
N LEU A 117 5.17 -12.63 4.57
CA LEU A 117 5.42 -11.50 3.68
C LEU A 117 6.90 -11.34 3.33
N ASP A 118 7.80 -11.63 4.26
CA ASP A 118 9.24 -11.57 4.02
C ASP A 118 9.71 -12.69 3.07
N GLY A 119 9.03 -13.84 3.10
CA GLY A 119 9.30 -14.97 2.21
C GLY A 119 8.96 -14.71 0.73
N LEU A 120 8.21 -13.65 0.41
CA LEU A 120 7.86 -13.31 -0.96
C LEU A 120 8.98 -12.49 -1.63
N ASN A 121 9.22 -12.76 -2.92
CA ASN A 121 10.12 -11.95 -3.74
C ASN A 121 9.41 -10.70 -4.25
N TRP A 122 9.52 -9.61 -3.51
CA TRP A 122 8.84 -8.34 -3.79
C TRP A 122 9.29 -7.70 -5.11
N VAL A 123 8.37 -6.98 -5.74
CA VAL A 123 8.58 -6.31 -7.04
C VAL A 123 9.60 -5.19 -6.93
N VAL A 124 9.54 -4.43 -5.86
CA VAL A 124 10.45 -3.30 -5.54
C VAL A 124 10.98 -3.43 -4.12
N LYS A 125 11.99 -2.64 -3.79
CA LYS A 125 12.61 -2.66 -2.46
C LYS A 125 11.63 -2.30 -1.35
N ASN A 126 10.84 -1.24 -1.53
CA ASN A 126 9.84 -0.85 -0.55
C ASN A 126 8.67 -1.84 -0.58
N ARG A 127 8.43 -2.50 0.54
CA ARG A 127 7.38 -3.50 0.74
C ARG A 127 6.18 -2.83 1.40
N TYR A 128 5.26 -2.31 0.60
CA TYR A 128 4.14 -1.51 1.07
C TYR A 128 3.07 -2.35 1.74
N ILE A 129 2.80 -2.10 3.03
CA ILE A 129 1.81 -2.82 3.84
C ILE A 129 0.83 -1.83 4.45
N ILE A 130 -0.48 -2.10 4.31
CA ILE A 130 -1.56 -1.41 5.02
C ILE A 130 -2.07 -2.34 6.11
N LEU A 131 -2.13 -1.83 7.35
CA LEU A 131 -2.57 -2.59 8.51
C LEU A 131 -4.09 -2.49 8.70
N PHE A 132 -4.81 -3.42 8.03
CA PHE A 132 -6.27 -3.63 8.14
C PHE A 132 -7.10 -2.59 7.41
N ASN A 133 -8.37 -2.37 7.84
CA ASN A 133 -9.35 -1.53 7.17
C ASN A 133 -10.23 -0.81 8.21
N GLU A 134 -10.49 0.45 8.05
CA GLU A 134 -11.47 1.30 8.74
C GLU A 134 -11.77 0.91 10.20
N PRO A 135 -10.77 0.86 11.11
CA PRO A 135 -10.97 0.39 12.47
C PRO A 135 -11.88 1.30 13.31
N ASN A 136 -12.24 2.47 12.77
CA ASN A 136 -13.26 3.34 13.32
C ASN A 136 -14.70 2.92 12.96
N HIS A 137 -14.85 1.75 12.30
CA HIS A 137 -16.11 1.02 12.11
C HIS A 137 -16.10 -0.29 12.89
N ALA A 138 -17.11 -0.53 13.72
CA ALA A 138 -17.23 -1.75 14.50
C ALA A 138 -17.22 -3.02 13.63
N LYS A 139 -17.83 -2.97 12.44
CA LYS A 139 -17.86 -4.10 11.51
C LYS A 139 -16.49 -4.51 11.00
N GLU A 140 -15.56 -3.57 10.96
CA GLU A 140 -14.17 -3.81 10.52
C GLU A 140 -13.26 -4.23 11.70
N TRP A 141 -13.74 -4.10 12.97
CA TRP A 141 -12.93 -4.33 14.18
C TRP A 141 -13.59 -5.26 15.19
N GLY A 142 -14.15 -6.39 14.72
CA GLY A 142 -14.70 -7.42 15.62
C GLY A 142 -15.96 -7.04 16.37
N GLY A 143 -16.72 -6.06 15.87
CA GLY A 143 -18.03 -5.69 16.40
C GLY A 143 -18.05 -4.50 17.38
N ALA A 144 -16.90 -3.92 17.68
CA ALA A 144 -16.81 -2.70 18.49
C ALA A 144 -15.59 -1.86 18.12
N VAL A 145 -15.78 -0.55 18.02
CA VAL A 145 -14.68 0.40 17.84
C VAL A 145 -13.79 0.45 19.08
N SER A 146 -12.48 0.39 18.89
CA SER A 146 -11.51 0.48 19.99
C SER A 146 -10.17 1.08 19.53
N PRO A 147 -9.97 2.41 19.64
CA PRO A 147 -8.74 3.08 19.24
C PRO A 147 -7.50 2.51 19.94
N VAL A 148 -7.61 2.20 21.21
CA VAL A 148 -6.53 1.65 22.03
C VAL A 148 -6.10 0.26 21.55
N ASP A 149 -7.06 -0.62 21.30
CA ASP A 149 -6.75 -1.98 20.87
C ASP A 149 -6.19 -1.98 19.43
N TYR A 150 -6.73 -1.14 18.55
CA TYR A 150 -6.17 -0.94 17.22
C TYR A 150 -4.72 -0.44 17.31
N ALA A 151 -4.45 0.61 18.09
CA ALA A 151 -3.12 1.18 18.23
C ALA A 151 -2.11 0.13 18.72
N GLN A 152 -2.45 -0.65 19.73
CA GLN A 152 -1.59 -1.70 20.27
C GLN A 152 -1.34 -2.82 19.24
N THR A 153 -2.37 -3.23 18.53
CA THR A 153 -2.27 -4.29 17.52
C THR A 153 -1.47 -3.81 16.31
N ALA A 154 -1.82 -2.67 15.75
CA ALA A 154 -1.11 -2.07 14.62
C ALA A 154 0.36 -1.76 14.95
N GLY A 155 0.62 -1.21 16.14
CA GLY A 155 1.97 -0.94 16.62
C GLY A 155 2.82 -2.21 16.74
N LEU A 156 2.23 -3.31 17.24
CA LEU A 156 2.94 -4.59 17.32
C LEU A 156 3.24 -5.14 15.93
N PHE A 157 2.25 -5.15 15.01
CA PHE A 157 2.46 -5.59 13.63
C PHE A 157 3.53 -4.76 12.92
N ALA A 158 3.49 -3.43 13.05
CA ALA A 158 4.48 -2.54 12.44
C ALA A 158 5.91 -2.82 12.96
N LYS A 159 6.07 -2.90 14.28
CA LYS A 159 7.36 -3.22 14.91
C LYS A 159 7.87 -4.62 14.49
N THR A 160 6.99 -5.61 14.42
CA THR A 160 7.34 -6.98 14.03
C THR A 160 7.77 -7.04 12.55
N LEU A 161 7.02 -6.41 11.65
CA LEU A 161 7.37 -6.31 10.24
C LEU A 161 8.73 -5.61 10.05
N LYS A 162 8.93 -4.46 10.69
CA LYS A 162 10.21 -3.71 10.61
C LYS A 162 11.39 -4.49 11.18
N LYS A 163 11.18 -5.26 12.25
CA LYS A 163 12.20 -6.14 12.85
C LYS A 163 12.57 -7.27 11.90
N GLN A 164 11.57 -7.86 11.22
CA GLN A 164 11.77 -8.92 10.25
C GLN A 164 12.56 -8.42 9.04
N ASN A 165 12.17 -7.27 8.49
CA ASN A 165 12.86 -6.67 7.36
C ASN A 165 12.63 -5.14 7.33
N ALA A 166 13.72 -4.37 7.32
CA ALA A 166 13.67 -2.90 7.32
C ALA A 166 13.03 -2.31 6.05
N ASP A 167 12.96 -3.07 4.96
CA ASP A 167 12.36 -2.64 3.69
C ASP A 167 10.81 -2.61 3.73
N PHE A 168 10.17 -3.14 4.78
CA PHE A 168 8.73 -2.98 4.96
C PHE A 168 8.37 -1.51 5.18
N PHE A 169 7.56 -0.96 4.28
CA PHE A 169 6.96 0.37 4.39
C PHE A 169 5.54 0.21 4.93
N VAL A 170 5.39 0.37 6.23
CA VAL A 170 4.14 0.08 6.93
C VAL A 170 3.29 1.35 7.03
N MET A 171 2.01 1.21 6.73
CA MET A 171 0.98 2.25 6.82
C MET A 171 -0.14 1.78 7.73
N LEU A 172 -0.77 2.70 8.46
CA LEU A 172 -2.01 2.42 9.19
C LEU A 172 -3.15 2.10 8.20
N ALA A 173 -4.26 1.58 8.71
CA ALA A 173 -5.50 1.48 7.95
C ALA A 173 -5.92 2.87 7.47
N GLY A 174 -6.58 2.96 6.32
CA GLY A 174 -7.39 4.13 5.99
C GLY A 174 -8.60 4.16 6.90
N PHE A 175 -8.94 5.35 7.40
CA PHE A 175 -10.13 5.58 8.21
C PHE A 175 -11.26 6.11 7.34
N ASP A 176 -12.51 5.87 7.73
CA ASP A 176 -13.63 6.61 7.17
C ASP A 176 -13.65 8.01 7.79
N ALA A 177 -13.20 9.00 7.01
CA ALA A 177 -13.17 10.40 7.42
C ALA A 177 -14.58 10.97 7.71
N ALA A 178 -15.64 10.37 7.15
CA ALA A 178 -17.03 10.81 7.30
C ALA A 178 -17.77 10.08 8.42
N ALA A 179 -17.13 9.12 9.10
CA ALA A 179 -17.78 8.36 10.17
C ALA A 179 -18.30 9.28 11.29
N PRO A 180 -19.54 9.10 11.75
CA PRO A 180 -20.06 9.82 12.91
C PRO A 180 -19.53 9.23 14.21
N SER A 181 -19.61 9.98 15.31
CA SER A 181 -19.44 9.40 16.65
C SER A 181 -20.74 8.78 17.13
N TRP A 182 -20.81 7.45 17.01
CA TRP A 182 -21.95 6.65 17.47
C TRP A 182 -21.48 5.31 18.02
N LEU A 183 -20.88 5.36 19.20
CA LEU A 183 -20.38 4.16 19.86
C LEU A 183 -21.47 3.15 20.18
N PRO A 184 -21.21 1.84 20.12
CA PRO A 184 -19.91 1.24 19.79
C PRO A 184 -19.68 1.03 18.28
N TYR A 185 -20.55 1.56 17.39
CA TYR A 185 -20.60 1.20 15.99
C TYR A 185 -19.64 2.01 15.12
N PHE A 186 -19.50 3.30 15.42
CA PHE A 186 -18.68 4.24 14.67
C PHE A 186 -18.00 5.22 15.60
N GLU A 187 -16.84 5.68 15.20
CA GLU A 187 -16.16 6.80 15.87
C GLU A 187 -15.58 7.77 14.84
N ASP A 188 -15.77 9.05 15.14
CA ASP A 188 -15.15 10.13 14.37
C ASP A 188 -13.64 9.92 14.27
N GLU A 189 -13.08 10.03 13.07
CA GLU A 189 -11.67 9.77 12.81
C GLU A 189 -10.75 10.61 13.71
N SER A 190 -11.03 11.90 13.89
CA SER A 190 -10.17 12.77 14.71
C SER A 190 -10.19 12.37 16.19
N ILE A 191 -11.32 11.89 16.70
CA ILE A 191 -11.46 11.38 18.08
C ILE A 191 -10.67 10.07 18.19
N PHE A 192 -10.89 9.16 17.24
CA PHE A 192 -10.19 7.88 17.19
C PHE A 192 -8.66 8.07 17.18
N LEU A 193 -8.15 8.93 16.29
CA LEU A 193 -6.72 9.21 16.16
C LEU A 193 -6.16 9.84 17.44
N LYS A 194 -6.89 10.75 18.07
CA LYS A 194 -6.48 11.37 19.33
C LYS A 194 -6.34 10.33 20.43
N GLU A 195 -7.35 9.48 20.62
CA GLU A 195 -7.30 8.42 21.66
C GLU A 195 -6.20 7.39 21.37
N MET A 196 -6.01 7.03 20.11
CA MET A 196 -4.94 6.15 19.67
C MET A 196 -3.56 6.70 20.03
N ILE A 197 -3.29 7.98 19.73
CA ILE A 197 -2.01 8.65 19.99
C ILE A 197 -1.79 8.83 21.49
N GLU A 198 -2.81 9.19 22.25
CA GLU A 198 -2.71 9.35 23.71
C GLU A 198 -2.31 8.04 24.41
N ARG A 199 -2.73 6.90 23.86
CA ARG A 199 -2.46 5.58 24.46
C ARG A 199 -1.20 4.91 23.92
N GLU A 200 -0.83 5.16 22.67
CA GLU A 200 0.37 4.61 22.02
C GLU A 200 1.13 5.73 21.29
N PRO A 201 1.77 6.66 22.01
CA PRO A 201 2.44 7.83 21.41
C PRO A 201 3.54 7.45 20.41
N SER A 202 4.13 6.27 20.56
CA SER A 202 5.21 5.77 19.68
C SER A 202 4.72 5.06 18.44
N ILE A 203 3.41 5.04 18.15
CA ILE A 203 2.89 4.27 17.01
C ILE A 203 3.48 4.75 15.68
N PHE A 204 3.68 6.05 15.54
CA PHE A 204 4.23 6.62 14.31
C PHE A 204 5.73 6.39 14.10
N ASP A 205 6.48 5.93 15.10
CA ASP A 205 7.91 5.61 14.96
C ASP A 205 8.17 4.47 13.98
N ALA A 206 7.19 3.56 13.82
CA ALA A 206 7.25 2.42 12.90
C ALA A 206 6.42 2.60 11.63
N ILE A 207 5.71 3.71 11.49
CA ILE A 207 4.81 3.98 10.35
C ILE A 207 5.53 4.87 9.33
N GLY A 208 5.51 4.45 8.07
CA GLY A 208 6.19 5.14 6.97
C GLY A 208 5.27 6.02 6.12
N GLY A 209 3.95 5.87 6.23
CA GLY A 209 3.00 6.59 5.39
C GLY A 209 1.57 6.56 5.91
N TRP A 210 0.71 7.31 5.24
CA TRP A 210 -0.70 7.47 5.55
C TRP A 210 -1.58 6.89 4.45
N VAL A 211 -2.75 6.35 4.80
CA VAL A 211 -3.79 5.89 3.87
C VAL A 211 -5.06 6.66 4.17
N SER A 212 -5.64 7.27 3.15
CA SER A 212 -6.91 7.98 3.25
C SER A 212 -8.01 7.23 2.50
N HIS A 213 -9.18 7.10 3.10
CA HIS A 213 -10.38 6.60 2.44
C HIS A 213 -11.29 7.78 2.06
N SER A 214 -10.87 8.49 1.02
CA SER A 214 -11.56 9.68 0.50
C SER A 214 -12.75 9.29 -0.36
N TYR A 215 -13.95 9.31 0.21
CA TYR A 215 -15.19 8.98 -0.49
C TYR A 215 -16.10 10.20 -0.70
N PRO A 216 -16.83 10.27 -1.83
CA PRO A 216 -17.77 11.35 -2.09
C PRO A 216 -19.08 11.14 -1.30
N ASN A 217 -19.12 11.59 -0.05
CA ASN A 217 -20.26 11.45 0.83
C ASN A 217 -21.32 12.57 0.61
N PRO A 218 -22.59 12.38 1.01
CA PRO A 218 -23.13 11.15 1.59
C PRO A 218 -23.36 10.03 0.56
N GLY A 219 -23.20 8.79 1.00
CA GLY A 219 -23.58 7.61 0.23
C GLY A 219 -22.93 7.47 -1.14
N PHE A 220 -21.68 7.90 -1.30
CA PHE A 220 -20.89 7.90 -2.55
C PHE A 220 -21.48 8.76 -3.67
N SER A 221 -22.35 9.75 -3.34
CA SER A 221 -23.04 10.59 -4.31
C SER A 221 -22.58 12.05 -4.34
N GLY A 222 -21.62 12.44 -3.49
CA GLY A 222 -21.05 13.77 -3.45
C GLY A 222 -20.38 14.18 -4.77
N THR A 223 -20.36 15.47 -5.05
CA THR A 223 -19.75 15.95 -6.30
C THR A 223 -18.20 15.86 -6.24
N PRO A 224 -17.51 15.65 -7.37
CA PRO A 224 -16.04 15.58 -7.39
C PRO A 224 -15.36 16.92 -7.08
N TYR A 225 -16.12 18.02 -7.00
CA TYR A 225 -15.62 19.37 -6.73
C TYR A 225 -15.69 19.75 -5.25
N GLU A 226 -16.35 18.93 -4.42
CA GLU A 226 -16.41 19.16 -2.98
C GLU A 226 -15.05 19.02 -2.31
N THR A 227 -14.91 19.73 -1.18
CA THR A 227 -13.69 19.73 -0.35
C THR A 227 -14.03 19.38 1.09
N GLY A 228 -13.01 19.09 1.89
CA GLY A 228 -13.14 18.73 3.30
C GLY A 228 -13.42 17.25 3.50
N ARG A 229 -13.63 16.86 4.75
CA ARG A 229 -13.62 15.48 5.21
C ARG A 229 -14.68 14.55 4.58
N ASN A 230 -15.79 15.11 4.07
CA ASN A 230 -16.88 14.32 3.47
C ASN A 230 -16.78 14.21 1.94
N SER A 231 -15.62 14.47 1.35
CA SER A 231 -15.43 14.49 -0.10
C SER A 231 -14.33 13.53 -0.56
N ILE A 232 -14.20 13.35 -1.87
CA ILE A 232 -13.06 12.63 -2.46
C ILE A 232 -11.71 13.32 -2.20
N ARG A 233 -11.72 14.50 -1.58
CA ARG A 233 -10.54 15.27 -1.18
C ARG A 233 -10.36 15.29 0.34
N SER A 234 -10.94 14.33 1.08
CA SER A 234 -10.78 14.23 2.53
C SER A 234 -9.30 14.13 2.95
N TYR A 235 -8.46 13.55 2.11
CA TYR A 235 -7.01 13.50 2.33
C TYR A 235 -6.36 14.89 2.54
N GLU A 236 -6.95 15.96 1.99
CA GLU A 236 -6.47 17.33 2.22
C GLU A 236 -6.84 17.87 3.60
N TRP A 237 -7.90 17.32 4.19
CA TRP A 237 -8.29 17.63 5.55
C TRP A 237 -7.47 16.85 6.58
N GLU A 238 -7.03 15.62 6.24
CA GLU A 238 -6.18 14.79 7.08
C GLU A 238 -4.73 15.31 7.15
N LEU A 239 -4.26 16.07 6.15
CA LEU A 239 -2.90 16.64 6.06
C LEU A 239 -2.80 18.01 6.76
#